data_be116658c88c4ced6ab0386d9e50ec50
#
_entry.id   be116658c88c4ced6ab0386d9e50ec50
#
_cell.length_a   1.000
_cell.length_b   1.000
_cell.length_c   1.000
_cell.angle_alpha   90.00
_cell.angle_beta   90.00
_cell.angle_gamma   90.00
#
_symmetry.space_group_name_H-M   'P 1'
#
loop_
_entity.id
_entity.type
_entity.pdbx_description
1 polymer ?
#
loop_
_entity_poly.entity_id
_entity_poly.type
_entity_poly.pdbx_seq_one_letter_code
_entity_poly.pdbx_strand_id
1 'polypeptide(L)'
;MTISKALFAEFLATGLYVFFGVGSALRWPLALPSVLQIAITFNLATAVIVQITWKSSGAHVNPAVTLAFLVGSHISLPRAVAYVAAQLAGATAGAALLYGVTPGDIRENFGVNVVRSSASIGQAVAVELILTLQLVLCVFASTDSRQNTGSPAATIGASVAVGHLIGIFWVGPLTGAVLASLIYNFILFPDTKTLAQRLAILTGSAEMEKMEGEQPQKRESQSNSEDTEMESVCQVA
;
A
#
# COMPACT_ATOMS: atom_id res chain seq x y z
N MET A 1 3.16 15.40 -6.89
CA MET A 1 2.08 14.43 -7.25
C MET A 1 0.83 14.81 -6.48
N THR A 2 -0.32 14.93 -7.15
CA THR A 2 -1.57 15.34 -6.49
C THR A 2 -2.08 14.25 -5.55
N ILE A 3 -2.57 14.62 -4.37
CA ILE A 3 -3.11 13.69 -3.37
C ILE A 3 -4.25 12.83 -3.95
N SER A 4 -5.08 13.40 -4.82
CA SER A 4 -6.19 12.71 -5.47
C SER A 4 -5.76 11.50 -6.30
N LYS A 5 -4.66 11.60 -7.05
CA LYS A 5 -4.08 10.47 -7.78
C LYS A 5 -3.63 9.35 -6.85
N ALA A 6 -2.99 9.72 -5.74
CA ALA A 6 -2.52 8.76 -4.76
C ALA A 6 -3.70 8.02 -4.07
N LEU A 7 -4.75 8.74 -3.68
CA LEU A 7 -5.95 8.15 -3.08
C LEU A 7 -6.67 7.21 -4.05
N PHE A 8 -6.81 7.62 -5.32
CA PHE A 8 -7.39 6.75 -6.33
C PHE A 8 -6.55 5.48 -6.55
N ALA A 9 -5.21 5.61 -6.54
CA ALA A 9 -4.31 4.48 -6.68
C ALA A 9 -4.45 3.49 -5.51
N GLU A 10 -4.54 3.98 -4.25
CA GLU A 10 -4.77 3.13 -3.08
C GLU A 10 -6.14 2.44 -3.11
N PHE A 11 -7.19 3.18 -3.49
CA PHE A 11 -8.53 2.62 -3.68
C PHE A 11 -8.54 1.49 -4.71
N LEU A 12 -8.01 1.76 -5.91
CA LEU A 12 -7.95 0.79 -6.99
C LEU A 12 -7.10 -0.43 -6.62
N ALA A 13 -5.92 -0.17 -6.05
CA ALA A 13 -4.98 -1.21 -5.64
C ALA A 13 -5.61 -2.18 -4.64
N THR A 14 -6.24 -1.64 -3.58
CA THR A 14 -6.85 -2.47 -2.55
C THR A 14 -8.11 -3.19 -3.07
N GLY A 15 -8.88 -2.54 -3.95
CA GLY A 15 -10.01 -3.19 -4.62
C GLY A 15 -9.59 -4.40 -5.46
N LEU A 16 -8.55 -4.26 -6.27
CA LEU A 16 -7.99 -5.35 -7.07
C LEU A 16 -7.37 -6.45 -6.19
N TYR A 17 -6.67 -6.05 -5.12
CA TYR A 17 -6.09 -7.00 -4.16
C TYR A 17 -7.16 -7.91 -3.55
N VAL A 18 -8.27 -7.33 -3.08
CA VAL A 18 -9.39 -8.08 -2.51
C VAL A 18 -10.10 -8.91 -3.58
N PHE A 19 -10.34 -8.34 -4.75
CA PHE A 19 -11.01 -9.06 -5.83
C PHE A 19 -10.27 -10.33 -6.25
N PHE A 20 -8.98 -10.23 -6.56
CA PHE A 20 -8.18 -11.39 -6.97
C PHE A 20 -7.85 -12.32 -5.81
N GLY A 21 -7.44 -11.78 -4.67
CA GLY A 21 -7.01 -12.55 -3.52
C GLY A 21 -8.17 -13.38 -2.94
N VAL A 22 -9.27 -12.73 -2.58
CA VAL A 22 -10.46 -13.42 -2.06
C VAL A 22 -11.07 -14.32 -3.12
N GLY A 23 -11.14 -13.86 -4.38
CA GLY A 23 -11.64 -14.66 -5.50
C GLY A 23 -10.89 -15.99 -5.67
N SER A 24 -9.58 -16.02 -5.41
CA SER A 24 -8.78 -17.26 -5.46
C SER A 24 -9.10 -18.25 -4.33
N ALA A 25 -9.69 -17.78 -3.25
CA ALA A 25 -10.06 -18.59 -2.09
C ALA A 25 -11.48 -19.16 -2.18
N LEU A 26 -12.27 -18.76 -3.17
CA LEU A 26 -13.63 -19.29 -3.37
C LEU A 26 -13.60 -20.70 -3.96
N ARG A 27 -14.61 -21.49 -3.65
CA ARG A 27 -14.76 -22.89 -4.12
C ARG A 27 -15.33 -22.98 -5.53
N TRP A 28 -14.54 -22.59 -6.54
CA TRP A 28 -14.94 -22.70 -7.92
C TRP A 28 -15.19 -24.15 -8.34
N PRO A 29 -16.22 -24.47 -9.14
CA PRO A 29 -16.60 -25.85 -9.46
C PRO A 29 -15.50 -26.69 -10.12
N LEU A 30 -14.61 -26.06 -10.90
CA LEU A 30 -13.54 -26.73 -11.63
C LEU A 30 -12.25 -26.90 -10.85
N ALA A 31 -12.07 -26.21 -9.72
CA ALA A 31 -10.86 -26.30 -8.94
C ALA A 31 -11.10 -25.91 -7.47
N LEU A 32 -10.97 -26.84 -6.54
CA LEU A 32 -10.97 -26.49 -5.13
C LEU A 32 -9.68 -25.73 -4.80
N PRO A 33 -9.75 -24.58 -4.10
CA PRO A 33 -8.60 -23.78 -3.81
C PRO A 33 -7.65 -24.50 -2.86
N SER A 34 -6.39 -24.61 -3.26
CA SER A 34 -5.30 -25.05 -2.36
C SER A 34 -4.63 -23.84 -1.71
N VAL A 35 -4.04 -24.04 -0.53
CA VAL A 35 -3.29 -23.00 0.17
C VAL A 35 -2.18 -22.43 -0.73
N LEU A 36 -1.51 -23.29 -1.48
CA LEU A 36 -0.46 -22.88 -2.42
C LEU A 36 -1.01 -22.01 -3.55
N GLN A 37 -2.14 -22.39 -4.15
CA GLN A 37 -2.79 -21.60 -5.20
C GLN A 37 -3.19 -20.22 -4.69
N ILE A 38 -3.79 -20.15 -3.49
CA ILE A 38 -4.17 -18.87 -2.86
C ILE A 38 -2.93 -18.02 -2.61
N ALA A 39 -1.86 -18.57 -2.05
CA ALA A 39 -0.62 -17.87 -1.77
C ALA A 39 0.03 -17.33 -3.06
N ILE A 40 0.07 -18.12 -4.13
CA ILE A 40 0.58 -17.69 -5.44
C ILE A 40 -0.27 -16.56 -6.02
N THR A 41 -1.60 -16.67 -5.93
CA THR A 41 -2.50 -15.61 -6.44
C THR A 41 -2.30 -14.31 -5.69
N PHE A 42 -2.22 -14.33 -4.37
CA PHE A 42 -1.94 -13.12 -3.59
C PHE A 42 -0.56 -12.53 -3.90
N ASN A 43 0.47 -13.38 -4.12
CA ASN A 43 1.78 -12.93 -4.57
C ASN A 43 1.70 -12.17 -5.91
N LEU A 44 1.14 -12.81 -6.92
CA LEU A 44 1.05 -12.23 -8.27
C LEU A 44 0.18 -10.98 -8.28
N ALA A 45 -0.97 -11.02 -7.61
CA ALA A 45 -1.84 -9.84 -7.48
C ALA A 45 -1.10 -8.68 -6.82
N THR A 46 -0.40 -8.92 -5.71
CA THR A 46 0.40 -7.89 -5.04
C THR A 46 1.48 -7.34 -5.95
N ALA A 47 2.25 -8.21 -6.61
CA ALA A 47 3.33 -7.78 -7.49
C ALA A 47 2.81 -6.89 -8.64
N VAL A 48 1.71 -7.29 -9.29
CA VAL A 48 1.08 -6.51 -10.36
C VAL A 48 0.56 -5.17 -9.84
N ILE A 49 -0.14 -5.18 -8.70
CA ILE A 49 -0.72 -3.98 -8.08
C ILE A 49 0.38 -2.99 -7.68
N VAL A 50 1.43 -3.46 -7.03
CA VAL A 50 2.58 -2.63 -6.66
C VAL A 50 3.24 -2.06 -7.92
N GLN A 51 3.44 -2.86 -8.96
CA GLN A 51 3.99 -2.38 -10.22
C GLN A 51 3.17 -1.26 -10.86
N ILE A 52 1.84 -1.35 -10.81
CA ILE A 52 0.93 -0.36 -11.40
C ILE A 52 0.88 0.93 -10.57
N THR A 53 0.80 0.82 -9.22
CA THR A 53 0.45 1.94 -8.35
C THR A 53 1.64 2.57 -7.63
N TRP A 54 2.82 1.93 -7.66
CA TRP A 54 4.04 2.38 -6.97
C TRP A 54 4.35 3.87 -7.18
N LYS A 55 4.43 4.30 -8.45
CA LYS A 55 4.74 5.70 -8.79
C LYS A 55 3.61 6.68 -8.46
N SER A 56 2.41 6.19 -8.16
CA SER A 56 1.22 7.02 -7.91
C SER A 56 0.88 7.19 -6.44
N SER A 57 1.19 6.21 -5.57
CA SER A 57 0.87 6.28 -4.14
C SER A 57 1.99 5.76 -3.24
N GLY A 58 2.95 5.03 -3.79
CA GLY A 58 3.88 4.21 -3.02
C GLY A 58 3.31 2.81 -2.73
N ALA A 59 2.13 2.49 -3.26
CA ALA A 59 1.48 1.17 -3.19
C ALA A 59 1.44 0.57 -1.77
N HIS A 60 0.88 1.31 -0.83
CA HIS A 60 0.74 0.79 0.54
C HIS A 60 -0.26 -0.36 0.60
N VAL A 61 -1.41 -0.23 -0.06
CA VAL A 61 -2.46 -1.26 -0.23
C VAL A 61 -2.96 -1.89 1.08
N ASN A 62 -2.40 -1.49 2.23
CA ASN A 62 -2.63 -2.09 3.54
C ASN A 62 -2.55 -1.04 4.65
N PRO A 63 -3.55 -0.94 5.54
CA PRO A 63 -3.52 -0.03 6.69
C PRO A 63 -2.31 -0.25 7.62
N ALA A 64 -1.85 -1.49 7.81
CA ALA A 64 -0.69 -1.79 8.64
C ALA A 64 0.61 -1.24 8.01
N VAL A 65 0.79 -1.37 6.69
CA VAL A 65 1.89 -0.75 5.96
C VAL A 65 1.82 0.77 6.07
N THR A 66 0.63 1.35 5.89
CA THR A 66 0.41 2.80 6.04
C THR A 66 0.79 3.30 7.42
N LEU A 67 0.41 2.56 8.49
CA LEU A 67 0.80 2.86 9.86
C LEU A 67 2.32 2.80 10.04
N ALA A 68 2.99 1.81 9.48
CA ALA A 68 4.45 1.68 9.56
C ALA A 68 5.18 2.88 8.92
N PHE A 69 4.71 3.34 7.75
CA PHE A 69 5.23 4.53 7.09
C PHE A 69 4.97 5.81 7.87
N LEU A 70 3.82 5.90 8.57
CA LEU A 70 3.52 7.01 9.48
C LEU A 70 4.48 7.02 10.68
N VAL A 71 4.67 5.88 11.36
CA VAL A 71 5.59 5.74 12.50
C VAL A 71 7.04 6.04 12.11
N GLY A 72 7.46 5.61 10.93
CA GLY A 72 8.77 5.92 10.35
C GLY A 72 8.93 7.37 9.89
N SER A 73 7.89 8.21 9.99
CA SER A 73 7.89 9.59 9.48
C SER A 73 8.22 9.67 7.99
N HIS A 74 7.62 8.78 7.19
CA HIS A 74 7.70 8.79 5.73
C HIS A 74 6.50 9.45 5.08
N ILE A 75 5.36 9.49 5.77
CA ILE A 75 4.12 10.16 5.34
C ILE A 75 3.53 10.99 6.47
N SER A 76 2.68 11.96 6.12
CA SER A 76 1.94 12.77 7.09
C SER A 76 0.73 12.04 7.66
N LEU A 77 0.30 12.43 8.85
CA LEU A 77 -0.92 11.88 9.47
C LEU A 77 -2.17 12.10 8.62
N PRO A 78 -2.43 13.30 8.05
CA PRO A 78 -3.58 13.49 7.15
C PRO A 78 -3.55 12.56 5.95
N ARG A 79 -2.37 12.36 5.32
CA ARG A 79 -2.21 11.42 4.21
C ARG A 79 -2.44 9.97 4.64
N ALA A 80 -1.93 9.57 5.79
CA ALA A 80 -2.15 8.22 6.33
C ALA A 80 -3.63 7.92 6.55
N VAL A 81 -4.37 8.86 7.17
CA VAL A 81 -5.82 8.73 7.38
C VAL A 81 -6.57 8.61 6.04
N ALA A 82 -6.24 9.48 5.08
CA ALA A 82 -6.86 9.44 3.76
C ALA A 82 -6.54 8.14 3.00
N TYR A 83 -5.31 7.61 3.12
CA TYR A 83 -4.93 6.32 2.53
C TYR A 83 -5.75 5.17 3.13
N VAL A 84 -5.84 5.10 4.46
CA VAL A 84 -6.64 4.06 5.13
C VAL A 84 -8.11 4.12 4.69
N ALA A 85 -8.69 5.33 4.61
CA ALA A 85 -10.06 5.50 4.12
C ALA A 85 -10.22 5.01 2.66
N ALA A 86 -9.28 5.36 1.77
CA ALA A 86 -9.28 4.91 0.37
C ALA A 86 -9.12 3.38 0.27
N GLN A 87 -8.24 2.79 1.09
CA GLN A 87 -8.02 1.34 1.15
C GLN A 87 -9.28 0.59 1.61
N LEU A 88 -9.94 1.06 2.68
CA LEU A 88 -11.18 0.44 3.17
C LEU A 88 -12.31 0.55 2.12
N ALA A 89 -12.48 1.70 1.49
CA ALA A 89 -13.45 1.88 0.42
C ALA A 89 -13.14 0.99 -0.79
N GLY A 90 -11.87 0.89 -1.19
CA GLY A 90 -11.41 0.02 -2.27
C GLY A 90 -11.64 -1.46 -1.96
N ALA A 91 -11.28 -1.91 -0.76
CA ALA A 91 -11.53 -3.28 -0.32
C ALA A 91 -13.02 -3.64 -0.38
N THR A 92 -13.87 -2.74 0.14
CA THR A 92 -15.34 -2.93 0.09
C THR A 92 -15.86 -2.99 -1.34
N ALA A 93 -15.39 -2.10 -2.21
CA ALA A 93 -15.78 -2.09 -3.62
C ALA A 93 -15.32 -3.36 -4.35
N GLY A 94 -14.09 -3.81 -4.11
CA GLY A 94 -13.53 -5.05 -4.67
C GLY A 94 -14.30 -6.29 -4.21
N ALA A 95 -14.66 -6.36 -2.92
CA ALA A 95 -15.49 -7.42 -2.36
C ALA A 95 -16.90 -7.40 -2.94
N ALA A 96 -17.53 -6.23 -3.07
CA ALA A 96 -18.85 -6.09 -3.66
C ALA A 96 -18.88 -6.50 -5.15
N LEU A 97 -17.86 -6.10 -5.91
CA LEU A 97 -17.71 -6.51 -7.30
C LEU A 97 -17.55 -8.03 -7.41
N LEU A 98 -16.67 -8.62 -6.59
CA LEU A 98 -16.47 -10.07 -6.56
C LEU A 98 -17.77 -10.80 -6.20
N TYR A 99 -18.50 -10.30 -5.19
CA TYR A 99 -19.78 -10.86 -4.79
C TYR A 99 -20.79 -10.83 -5.94
N GLY A 100 -20.86 -9.71 -6.68
CA GLY A 100 -21.78 -9.54 -7.81
C GLY A 100 -21.52 -10.51 -8.98
N VAL A 101 -20.23 -10.81 -9.26
CA VAL A 101 -19.84 -11.70 -10.37
C VAL A 101 -19.72 -13.18 -9.95
N THR A 102 -19.81 -13.50 -8.66
CA THR A 102 -19.72 -14.86 -8.15
C THR A 102 -21.07 -15.56 -8.17
N PRO A 103 -21.20 -16.78 -8.72
CA PRO A 103 -22.42 -17.58 -8.66
C PRO A 103 -22.88 -17.81 -7.21
N GLY A 104 -24.22 -17.90 -7.01
CA GLY A 104 -24.82 -17.95 -5.68
C GLY A 104 -24.42 -19.18 -4.85
N ASP A 105 -24.23 -20.31 -5.50
CA ASP A 105 -23.87 -21.60 -4.90
C ASP A 105 -22.44 -21.65 -4.32
N ILE A 106 -21.55 -20.76 -4.75
CA ILE A 106 -20.17 -20.69 -4.27
C ILE A 106 -19.88 -19.49 -3.34
N ARG A 107 -20.90 -18.70 -3.02
CA ARG A 107 -20.78 -17.54 -2.09
C ARG A 107 -20.67 -17.93 -0.62
N GLU A 108 -20.84 -19.23 -0.30
CA GLU A 108 -20.78 -19.72 1.08
C GLU A 108 -19.44 -19.37 1.73
N ASN A 109 -19.51 -18.71 2.91
CA ASN A 109 -18.38 -18.17 3.67
C ASN A 109 -17.49 -17.11 2.97
N PHE A 110 -17.75 -16.78 1.73
CA PHE A 110 -17.16 -15.72 0.91
C PHE A 110 -15.68 -15.36 1.24
N GLY A 111 -14.83 -16.38 1.38
CA GLY A 111 -13.40 -16.20 1.67
C GLY A 111 -13.08 -15.62 3.06
N VAL A 112 -14.04 -15.61 3.99
CA VAL A 112 -13.82 -15.12 5.36
C VAL A 112 -12.90 -16.10 6.10
N ASN A 113 -11.79 -15.59 6.60
CA ASN A 113 -10.87 -16.35 7.45
C ASN A 113 -11.49 -16.56 8.84
N VAL A 114 -11.54 -17.81 9.29
CA VAL A 114 -12.04 -18.17 10.61
C VAL A 114 -10.90 -18.81 11.41
N VAL A 115 -10.72 -18.37 12.66
CA VAL A 115 -9.77 -19.01 13.58
C VAL A 115 -10.25 -20.45 13.84
N ARG A 116 -9.40 -21.43 13.59
CA ARG A 116 -9.72 -22.81 13.95
C ARG A 116 -9.87 -22.94 15.45
N SER A 117 -10.84 -23.72 15.90
CA SER A 117 -11.14 -23.94 17.33
C SER A 117 -9.96 -24.51 18.15
N SER A 118 -8.95 -25.06 17.48
CA SER A 118 -7.73 -25.59 18.09
C SER A 118 -6.64 -24.56 18.37
N ALA A 119 -6.76 -23.33 17.82
CA ALA A 119 -5.77 -22.28 18.03
C ALA A 119 -6.26 -21.28 19.09
N SER A 120 -5.41 -20.89 20.03
CA SER A 120 -5.72 -19.80 20.95
C SER A 120 -5.62 -18.44 20.25
N ILE A 121 -6.38 -17.46 20.75
CA ILE A 121 -6.31 -16.07 20.25
C ILE A 121 -4.87 -15.54 20.33
N GLY A 122 -4.13 -15.85 21.41
CA GLY A 122 -2.73 -15.43 21.57
C GLY A 122 -1.80 -16.02 20.49
N GLN A 123 -1.99 -17.29 20.13
CA GLN A 123 -1.24 -17.91 19.03
C GLN A 123 -1.56 -17.24 17.68
N ALA A 124 -2.81 -16.96 17.42
CA ALA A 124 -3.22 -16.26 16.21
C ALA A 124 -2.58 -14.87 16.13
N VAL A 125 -2.66 -14.08 17.21
CA VAL A 125 -2.04 -12.74 17.28
C VAL A 125 -0.52 -12.80 17.10
N ALA A 126 0.17 -13.76 17.71
CA ALA A 126 1.62 -13.92 17.60
C ALA A 126 2.05 -14.23 16.16
N VAL A 127 1.34 -15.13 15.48
CA VAL A 127 1.62 -15.47 14.08
C VAL A 127 1.46 -14.22 13.20
N GLU A 128 0.37 -13.50 13.35
CA GLU A 128 0.11 -12.28 12.55
C GLU A 128 1.11 -11.15 12.79
N LEU A 129 1.52 -10.99 14.05
CA LEU A 129 2.56 -10.03 14.39
C LEU A 129 3.85 -10.34 13.62
N ILE A 130 4.29 -11.59 13.62
CA ILE A 130 5.51 -12.02 12.94
C ILE A 130 5.37 -11.86 11.43
N LEU A 131 4.24 -12.25 10.85
CA LEU A 131 4.00 -12.14 9.41
C LEU A 131 3.95 -10.69 8.94
N THR A 132 3.32 -9.82 9.70
CA THR A 132 3.28 -8.39 9.37
C THR A 132 4.62 -7.71 9.62
N LEU A 133 5.33 -8.10 10.67
CA LEU A 133 6.71 -7.67 10.89
C LEU A 133 7.57 -7.97 9.66
N GLN A 134 7.56 -9.22 9.19
CA GLN A 134 8.31 -9.67 8.02
C GLN A 134 7.89 -8.92 6.75
N LEU A 135 6.58 -8.76 6.51
CA LEU A 135 6.07 -8.01 5.36
C LEU A 135 6.57 -6.57 5.35
N VAL A 136 6.42 -5.85 6.46
CA VAL A 136 6.78 -4.44 6.55
C VAL A 136 8.29 -4.23 6.47
N LEU A 137 9.10 -5.10 7.08
CA LEU A 137 10.55 -5.07 6.90
C LEU A 137 10.93 -5.26 5.42
N CYS A 138 10.27 -6.19 4.73
CA CYS A 138 10.46 -6.42 3.30
C CYS A 138 10.05 -5.20 2.49
N VAL A 139 8.92 -4.55 2.80
CA VAL A 139 8.49 -3.33 2.12
C VAL A 139 9.54 -2.23 2.29
N PHE A 140 9.99 -1.94 3.50
CA PHE A 140 11.02 -0.93 3.73
C PHE A 140 12.32 -1.26 3.00
N ALA A 141 12.82 -2.49 3.11
CA ALA A 141 14.04 -2.91 2.43
C ALA A 141 13.95 -2.79 0.91
N SER A 142 12.81 -3.17 0.33
CA SER A 142 12.58 -3.12 -1.13
C SER A 142 12.40 -1.71 -1.67
N THR A 143 12.04 -0.74 -0.82
CA THR A 143 11.68 0.61 -1.22
C THR A 143 12.71 1.66 -0.79
N ASP A 144 13.71 1.25 -0.02
CA ASP A 144 14.80 2.10 0.41
C ASP A 144 15.77 2.36 -0.74
N SER A 145 15.88 3.62 -1.13
CA SER A 145 16.80 4.04 -2.20
C SER A 145 18.29 3.79 -1.89
N ARG A 146 18.63 3.56 -0.62
CA ARG A 146 19.98 3.18 -0.20
C ARG A 146 20.32 1.73 -0.53
N GLN A 147 19.30 0.91 -0.86
CA GLN A 147 19.46 -0.48 -1.24
C GLN A 147 19.15 -0.66 -2.73
N ASN A 148 20.04 -1.33 -3.45
CA ASN A 148 19.80 -1.71 -4.84
C ASN A 148 19.18 -3.11 -4.87
N THR A 149 17.90 -3.23 -4.61
CA THR A 149 17.20 -4.51 -4.38
C THR A 149 16.43 -5.05 -5.58
N GLY A 150 16.60 -4.48 -6.76
CA GLY A 150 15.87 -4.92 -7.96
C GLY A 150 14.43 -4.43 -8.00
N SER A 151 13.45 -5.31 -8.26
CA SER A 151 12.03 -4.94 -8.36
C SER A 151 11.31 -5.01 -7.01
N PRO A 152 10.89 -3.88 -6.42
CA PRO A 152 10.09 -3.88 -5.19
C PRO A 152 8.80 -4.71 -5.33
N ALA A 153 8.19 -4.69 -6.51
CA ALA A 153 6.94 -5.39 -6.78
C ALA A 153 7.07 -6.92 -6.59
N ALA A 154 8.12 -7.53 -7.15
CA ALA A 154 8.34 -8.97 -7.02
C ALA A 154 8.66 -9.37 -5.57
N THR A 155 9.49 -8.59 -4.88
CA THR A 155 9.92 -8.89 -3.51
C THR A 155 8.76 -8.75 -2.53
N ILE A 156 7.95 -7.69 -2.65
CA ILE A 156 6.76 -7.48 -1.80
C ILE A 156 5.72 -8.57 -2.06
N GLY A 157 5.49 -8.93 -3.33
CA GLY A 157 4.59 -10.03 -3.67
C GLY A 157 5.02 -11.35 -3.04
N ALA A 158 6.29 -11.72 -3.15
CA ALA A 158 6.83 -12.93 -2.53
C ALA A 158 6.67 -12.93 -0.99
N SER A 159 6.86 -11.79 -0.34
CA SER A 159 6.63 -11.61 1.10
C SER A 159 5.18 -11.89 1.48
N VAL A 160 4.22 -11.43 0.68
CA VAL A 160 2.78 -11.71 0.89
C VAL A 160 2.48 -13.21 0.74
N ALA A 161 3.10 -13.91 -0.21
CA ALA A 161 2.93 -15.35 -0.37
C ALA A 161 3.36 -16.11 0.90
N VAL A 162 4.49 -15.75 1.50
CA VAL A 162 4.95 -16.36 2.76
C VAL A 162 3.90 -16.19 3.85
N GLY A 163 3.27 -15.02 3.95
CA GLY A 163 2.19 -14.78 4.90
C GLY A 163 1.00 -15.72 4.69
N HIS A 164 0.57 -15.92 3.44
CA HIS A 164 -0.57 -16.78 3.11
C HIS A 164 -0.32 -18.28 3.33
N LEU A 165 0.93 -18.73 3.22
CA LEU A 165 1.29 -20.11 3.50
C LEU A 165 1.19 -20.46 4.99
N ILE A 166 1.27 -19.49 5.89
CA ILE A 166 1.29 -19.68 7.35
C ILE A 166 -0.07 -19.35 8.01
N GLY A 167 -0.85 -18.42 7.44
CA GLY A 167 -2.18 -18.02 7.94
C GLY A 167 -2.28 -16.52 8.28
N ILE A 168 -3.48 -15.95 8.24
CA ILE A 168 -3.71 -14.49 8.38
C ILE A 168 -4.86 -14.20 9.36
N PHE A 169 -4.65 -13.22 10.28
CA PHE A 169 -5.67 -12.64 11.17
C PHE A 169 -5.46 -11.12 11.42
N TRP A 170 -6.36 -10.42 12.16
CA TRP A 170 -6.48 -8.94 12.10
C TRP A 170 -5.79 -8.12 13.21
N VAL A 171 -5.50 -8.66 14.38
CA VAL A 171 -5.02 -7.85 15.54
C VAL A 171 -3.49 -7.74 15.60
N GLY A 172 -2.75 -8.76 15.17
CA GLY A 172 -1.29 -8.78 15.11
C GLY A 172 -0.67 -7.77 14.13
N PRO A 173 -1.30 -7.47 12.98
CA PRO A 173 -0.72 -6.64 11.93
C PRO A 173 -0.29 -5.24 12.38
N LEU A 174 -1.08 -4.56 13.18
CA LEU A 174 -0.75 -3.19 13.61
C LEU A 174 0.47 -3.14 14.54
N THR A 175 0.59 -4.09 15.46
CA THR A 175 1.75 -4.19 16.36
C THR A 175 3.00 -4.63 15.62
N GLY A 176 2.90 -5.58 14.70
CA GLY A 176 3.99 -6.00 13.81
C GLY A 176 4.50 -4.86 12.93
N ALA A 177 3.60 -4.05 12.39
CA ALA A 177 3.93 -2.89 11.57
C ALA A 177 4.71 -1.81 12.35
N VAL A 178 4.28 -1.50 13.58
CA VAL A 178 4.98 -0.55 14.45
C VAL A 178 6.39 -1.07 14.79
N LEU A 179 6.50 -2.33 15.21
CA LEU A 179 7.79 -2.94 15.51
C LEU A 179 8.72 -2.96 14.29
N ALA A 180 8.21 -3.33 13.11
CA ALA A 180 8.99 -3.30 11.88
C ALA A 180 9.52 -1.90 11.56
N SER A 181 8.67 -0.89 11.70
CA SER A 181 9.06 0.50 11.46
C SER A 181 10.16 0.96 12.44
N LEU A 182 10.02 0.62 13.72
CA LEU A 182 11.04 0.94 14.72
C LEU A 182 12.36 0.21 14.43
N ILE A 183 12.31 -1.08 14.15
CA ILE A 183 13.51 -1.87 13.85
C ILE A 183 14.20 -1.33 12.59
N TYR A 184 13.46 -1.12 11.50
CA TYR A 184 14.05 -0.68 10.24
C TYR A 184 14.63 0.72 10.33
N ASN A 185 13.84 1.70 10.77
CA ASN A 185 14.20 3.12 10.69
C ASN A 185 15.10 3.61 11.83
N PHE A 186 15.23 2.85 12.94
CA PHE A 186 16.03 3.27 14.10
C PHE A 186 17.19 2.32 14.43
N ILE A 187 17.12 1.05 13.99
CA ILE A 187 18.15 0.05 14.31
C ILE A 187 18.95 -0.36 13.07
N LEU A 188 18.26 -0.86 12.03
CA LEU A 188 18.94 -1.40 10.85
C LEU A 188 19.46 -0.32 9.90
N PHE A 189 18.64 0.67 9.62
CA PHE A 189 18.97 1.76 8.69
C PHE A 189 18.53 3.11 9.28
N PRO A 190 19.21 3.59 10.35
CA PRO A 190 18.85 4.85 11.00
C PRO A 190 18.83 5.99 9.98
N ASP A 191 17.74 6.73 9.95
CA ASP A 191 17.66 7.94 9.16
C ASP A 191 18.12 9.15 10.01
N THR A 192 18.66 10.16 9.32
CA THR A 192 19.26 11.34 9.95
C THR A 192 18.26 12.46 10.25
N LYS A 193 16.94 12.20 10.11
CA LYS A 193 15.91 13.21 10.34
C LYS A 193 15.91 13.68 11.80
N THR A 194 15.98 14.99 11.99
CA THR A 194 15.81 15.61 13.31
C THR A 194 14.37 15.50 13.81
N LEU A 195 14.16 15.72 15.11
CA LEU A 195 12.81 15.72 15.68
C LEU A 195 11.91 16.76 15.00
N ALA A 196 12.42 17.94 14.70
CA ALA A 196 11.67 18.99 14.00
C ALA A 196 11.24 18.55 12.58
N GLN A 197 12.14 17.91 11.84
CA GLN A 197 11.82 17.36 10.51
C GLN A 197 10.76 16.25 10.59
N ARG A 198 10.83 15.37 11.59
CA ARG A 198 9.81 14.34 11.81
C ARG A 198 8.44 14.95 12.12
N LEU A 199 8.41 15.96 13.00
CA LEU A 199 7.18 16.67 13.32
C LEU A 199 6.60 17.40 12.10
N ALA A 200 7.43 18.06 11.30
CA ALA A 200 6.98 18.72 10.06
C ALA A 200 6.40 17.73 9.04
N ILE A 201 6.97 16.54 8.92
CA ILE A 201 6.40 15.47 8.07
C ILE A 201 5.07 14.98 8.65
N LEU A 202 5.03 14.65 9.94
CA LEU A 202 3.84 14.08 10.58
C LEU A 202 2.64 15.04 10.57
N THR A 203 2.89 16.34 10.73
CA THR A 203 1.83 17.36 10.65
C THR A 203 1.41 17.71 9.22
N GLY A 204 2.20 17.32 8.22
CA GLY A 204 1.98 17.67 6.82
C GLY A 204 2.55 19.04 6.42
N SER A 205 3.18 19.78 7.33
CA SER A 205 3.76 21.10 7.03
C SER A 205 4.81 21.02 5.91
N ALA A 206 5.65 20.00 5.91
CA ALA A 206 6.64 19.77 4.86
C ALA A 206 6.03 19.48 3.47
N GLU A 207 4.81 18.95 3.41
CA GLU A 207 4.09 18.74 2.15
C GLU A 207 3.47 20.05 1.64
N MET A 208 2.98 20.91 2.54
CA MET A 208 2.43 22.22 2.20
C MET A 208 3.51 23.17 1.66
N GLU A 209 4.67 23.23 2.30
CA GLU A 209 5.81 24.03 1.82
C GLU A 209 6.26 23.63 0.40
N LYS A 210 6.29 22.34 0.09
CA LYS A 210 6.60 21.87 -1.27
C LYS A 210 5.55 22.28 -2.30
N MET A 211 4.28 22.27 -1.92
CA MET A 211 3.19 22.66 -2.82
C MET A 211 3.21 24.17 -3.10
N GLU A 212 3.52 24.97 -2.09
CA GLU A 212 3.66 26.44 -2.23
C GLU A 212 4.90 26.81 -3.06
N GLY A 213 6.02 26.10 -2.91
CA GLY A 213 7.24 26.31 -3.68
C GLY A 213 7.13 25.91 -5.17
N GLU A 214 6.28 24.94 -5.51
CA GLU A 214 6.05 24.53 -6.91
C GLU A 214 5.10 25.49 -7.68
N GLN A 215 4.26 26.26 -6.99
CA GLN A 215 3.32 27.18 -7.64
C GLN A 215 3.98 28.40 -8.30
N PRO A 216 5.00 29.06 -7.72
CA PRO A 216 5.68 30.18 -8.37
C PRO A 216 6.39 29.76 -9.66
N GLN A 217 7.11 28.63 -9.67
CA GLN A 217 7.84 28.16 -10.84
C GLN A 217 6.93 27.80 -12.04
N LYS A 218 5.73 27.25 -11.77
CA LYS A 218 4.76 26.99 -12.84
C LYS A 218 4.16 28.27 -13.43
N ARG A 219 3.97 29.31 -12.61
CA ARG A 219 3.49 30.62 -13.10
C ARG A 219 4.53 31.34 -13.95
N GLU A 220 5.80 31.33 -13.55
CA GLU A 220 6.87 31.90 -14.33
C GLU A 220 7.11 31.17 -15.66
N SER A 221 7.06 29.84 -15.67
CA SER A 221 7.23 29.05 -16.90
C SER A 221 6.04 29.20 -17.87
N GLN A 222 4.82 29.39 -17.37
CA GLN A 222 3.66 29.69 -18.21
C GLN A 222 3.70 31.14 -18.75
N SER A 223 4.05 32.12 -17.94
CA SER A 223 4.21 33.50 -18.37
C SER A 223 5.26 33.63 -19.48
N ASN A 224 6.44 33.00 -19.30
CA ASN A 224 7.49 33.01 -20.31
C ASN A 224 7.11 32.28 -21.61
N SER A 225 6.26 31.25 -21.56
CA SER A 225 5.78 30.58 -22.77
C SER A 225 4.74 31.39 -23.54
N GLU A 226 3.85 32.10 -22.83
CA GLU A 226 2.85 32.97 -23.43
C GLU A 226 3.50 34.22 -24.04
N ASP A 227 4.53 34.80 -23.40
CA ASP A 227 5.29 35.95 -23.96
C ASP A 227 6.07 35.52 -25.21
N THR A 228 6.64 34.32 -25.25
CA THR A 228 7.37 33.80 -26.43
C THR A 228 6.44 33.52 -27.60
N GLU A 229 5.23 32.98 -27.34
CA GLU A 229 4.21 32.80 -28.40
C GLU A 229 3.69 34.13 -28.94
N MET A 230 3.49 35.14 -28.09
CA MET A 230 3.04 36.46 -28.52
C MET A 230 4.09 37.20 -29.36
N GLU A 231 5.38 37.13 -29.02
CA GLU A 231 6.47 37.67 -29.85
C GLU A 231 6.57 36.96 -31.20
N SER A 232 6.37 35.66 -31.27
CA SER A 232 6.42 34.93 -32.56
C SER A 232 5.27 35.30 -33.49
N VAL A 233 4.10 35.60 -32.97
CA VAL A 233 2.93 36.03 -33.76
C VAL A 233 3.11 37.46 -34.29
N CYS A 234 3.77 38.37 -33.54
CA CYS A 234 4.06 39.74 -34.01
C CYS A 234 5.14 39.82 -35.06
N GLN A 235 6.01 38.79 -35.22
CA GLN A 235 7.05 38.81 -36.29
C GLN A 235 6.56 38.25 -37.63
N VAL A 236 5.36 37.71 -37.72
CA VAL A 236 4.77 37.08 -38.94
C VAL A 236 3.68 37.98 -39.55
N ALA A 237 3.33 39.11 -38.94
CA ALA A 237 2.39 40.10 -39.43
C ALA A 237 3.12 41.34 -39.98
#